data_63e91f71105d60a208dc5cad12ce7d9c
#
_entry.id   63e91f71105d60a208dc5cad12ce7d9c
#
_cell.length_a   1.000
_cell.length_b   1.000
_cell.length_c   1.000
_cell.angle_alpha   90.00
_cell.angle_beta   90.00
_cell.angle_gamma   90.00
#
_symmetry.space_group_name_H-M   'P 1'
#
loop_
_entity.id
_entity.type
_entity.pdbx_description
1 polymer ?
#
loop_
_entity_poly.entity_id
_entity_poly.type
_entity_poly.pdbx_seq_one_letter_code
_entity_poly.pdbx_strand_id
1 'polypeptide(L)'
;MLLINGLVPYITVIQIGDKTVGKNVGSITLYDSPNFTKSNANPRHKYAMQPLVLKTANKSGFGDYQNGLSPNTNNILIEDIGNLGVLGTANEPLLQKALDLISFRIRAPRLNQSQNLINANPDSEQISEMYLEKTPKGFSEIFK
;
A
#
# COMPACT_ATOMS: atom_id res chain seq x y z
N MET A 1 -0.28 -1.59 -3.06
CA MET A 1 -0.70 -1.64 -1.63
C MET A 1 -0.74 -0.27 -0.99
N LEU A 2 0.33 0.52 -1.08
CA LEU A 2 0.39 1.84 -0.47
C LEU A 2 -0.77 2.74 -0.93
N LEU A 3 -1.03 2.79 -2.23
CA LEU A 3 -2.15 3.52 -2.80
C LEU A 3 -3.50 2.99 -2.31
N ILE A 4 -3.71 1.67 -2.35
CA ILE A 4 -4.95 1.03 -1.87
C ILE A 4 -5.18 1.40 -0.41
N ASN A 5 -4.20 1.14 0.45
CA ASN A 5 -4.32 1.45 1.87
C ASN A 5 -4.52 2.94 2.14
N GLY A 6 -3.83 3.81 1.41
CA GLY A 6 -3.96 5.26 1.56
C GLY A 6 -5.33 5.81 1.16
N LEU A 7 -6.00 5.19 0.19
CA LEU A 7 -7.30 5.63 -0.29
C LEU A 7 -8.50 5.11 0.53
N VAL A 8 -8.35 3.96 1.18
CA VAL A 8 -9.45 3.32 1.95
C VAL A 8 -10.15 4.25 2.94
N PRO A 9 -9.45 5.15 3.69
CA PRO A 9 -10.14 6.05 4.61
C PRO A 9 -10.99 7.15 3.94
N TYR A 10 -10.82 7.36 2.65
CA TYR A 10 -11.47 8.47 1.93
C TYR A 10 -12.50 8.02 0.92
N ILE A 11 -12.30 6.85 0.31
CA ILE A 11 -13.16 6.33 -0.75
C ILE A 11 -13.32 4.81 -0.63
N THR A 12 -14.39 4.29 -1.20
CA THR A 12 -14.55 2.84 -1.37
C THR A 12 -13.59 2.36 -2.45
N VAL A 13 -12.61 1.57 -2.06
CA VAL A 13 -11.65 0.92 -2.99
C VAL A 13 -12.14 -0.47 -3.31
N ILE A 14 -12.24 -0.78 -4.61
CA ILE A 14 -12.55 -2.12 -5.10
C ILE A 14 -11.27 -2.71 -5.68
N GLN A 15 -10.78 -3.74 -5.03
CA GLN A 15 -9.65 -4.51 -5.53
C GLN A 15 -10.18 -5.71 -6.32
N ILE A 16 -9.64 -5.92 -7.50
CA ILE A 16 -9.91 -7.08 -8.35
C ILE A 16 -8.58 -7.79 -8.59
N GLY A 17 -8.58 -9.11 -8.56
CA GLY A 17 -7.38 -9.90 -8.77
C GLY A 17 -7.08 -10.81 -7.60
N ASP A 18 -5.81 -11.05 -7.37
CA ASP A 18 -5.32 -11.85 -6.24
C ASP A 18 -4.90 -10.95 -5.07
N LYS A 19 -4.52 -11.60 -4.00
CA LYS A 19 -3.94 -10.98 -2.81
C LYS A 19 -2.63 -10.28 -3.15
N THR A 20 -2.48 -9.05 -2.68
CA THR A 20 -1.22 -8.31 -2.88
C THR A 20 -0.07 -8.89 -2.06
N VAL A 21 1.16 -8.67 -2.50
CA VAL A 21 2.38 -9.14 -1.81
C VAL A 21 2.59 -8.35 -0.55
N GLY A 22 2.22 -8.07 0.37
CA GLY A 22 2.45 -7.22 1.55
C GLY A 22 3.84 -6.62 1.63
N LYS A 23 3.90 -5.37 1.99
CA LYS A 23 5.08 -4.66 2.48
C LYS A 23 4.65 -3.33 3.07
N ASN A 24 4.73 -3.21 4.37
CA ASN A 24 4.37 -1.99 5.11
C ASN A 24 5.58 -1.29 5.74
N VAL A 25 6.78 -1.74 5.43
CA VAL A 25 8.03 -1.21 5.96
C VAL A 25 8.89 -0.60 4.87
N GLY A 26 9.69 0.38 5.23
CA GLY A 26 10.67 1.01 4.37
C GLY A 26 12.05 1.03 5.00
N SER A 27 13.06 1.20 4.17
CA SER A 27 14.46 1.29 4.56
C SER A 27 15.06 2.61 4.11
N ILE A 28 16.15 3.00 4.76
CA ILE A 28 17.05 4.06 4.31
C ILE A 28 18.39 3.45 3.96
N THR A 29 19.12 4.06 3.02
CA THR A 29 20.46 3.61 2.69
C THR A 29 21.48 4.44 3.47
N LEU A 30 22.32 3.77 4.24
CA LEU A 30 23.40 4.36 5.02
C LEU A 30 24.74 3.94 4.42
N TYR A 31 25.59 4.90 4.13
CA TYR A 31 26.93 4.69 3.63
C TYR A 31 27.96 4.87 4.74
N ASP A 32 29.12 4.24 4.62
CA ASP A 32 30.25 4.50 5.48
C ASP A 32 30.87 5.87 5.13
N SER A 33 30.31 6.90 5.75
CA SER A 33 30.71 8.30 5.59
C SER A 33 30.38 9.07 6.87
N PRO A 34 30.97 10.23 7.12
CA PRO A 34 30.73 11.01 8.33
C PRO A 34 29.27 11.38 8.58
N ASN A 35 28.48 11.48 7.54
CA ASN A 35 27.06 11.85 7.59
C ASN A 35 26.13 10.77 7.01
N PHE A 36 26.61 9.54 6.88
CA PHE A 36 25.89 8.38 6.32
C PHE A 36 25.32 8.57 4.92
N THR A 37 25.67 9.64 4.22
CA THR A 37 25.27 9.87 2.83
C THR A 37 26.27 9.27 1.84
N LYS A 38 25.90 9.20 0.56
CA LYS A 38 26.81 8.75 -0.51
C LYS A 38 28.00 9.67 -0.71
N SER A 39 27.89 10.95 -0.32
CA SER A 39 28.97 11.93 -0.40
C SER A 39 30.06 11.58 0.61
N ASN A 40 31.31 11.59 0.15
CA ASN A 40 32.48 11.23 0.96
C ASN A 40 32.43 9.81 1.58
N ALA A 41 31.76 8.89 0.89
CA ALA A 41 31.75 7.49 1.30
C ALA A 41 33.18 6.90 1.24
N ASN A 42 33.47 6.00 2.17
CA ASN A 42 34.77 5.34 2.26
C ASN A 42 35.13 4.64 0.94
N PRO A 43 36.24 5.02 0.29
CA PRO A 43 36.60 4.45 -1.01
C PRO A 43 37.13 3.01 -0.96
N ARG A 44 37.38 2.48 0.26
CA ARG A 44 37.96 1.13 0.43
C ARG A 44 36.93 0.01 0.14
N HIS A 45 35.64 0.32 0.09
CA HIS A 45 34.59 -0.65 -0.21
C HIS A 45 33.35 0.03 -0.85
N LYS A 46 32.44 -0.79 -1.35
CA LYS A 46 31.18 -0.34 -1.98
C LYS A 46 29.94 -0.79 -1.18
N TYR A 47 30.12 -1.22 0.06
CA TYR A 47 29.01 -1.66 0.89
C TYR A 47 28.22 -0.47 1.44
N ALA A 48 26.91 -0.66 1.52
CA ALA A 48 25.99 0.23 2.20
C ALA A 48 25.01 -0.60 3.03
N MET A 49 24.49 -0.05 4.10
CA MET A 49 23.50 -0.70 4.96
C MET A 49 22.12 -0.18 4.63
N GLN A 50 21.12 -1.06 4.64
CA GLN A 50 19.72 -0.69 4.43
C GLN A 50 18.84 -1.19 5.58
N PRO A 51 18.93 -0.61 6.78
CA PRO A 51 18.07 -0.96 7.88
C PRO A 51 16.61 -0.61 7.59
N LEU A 52 15.68 -1.44 8.06
CA LEU A 52 14.25 -1.15 8.06
C LEU A 52 13.95 -0.19 9.21
N VAL A 53 13.56 1.03 8.90
CA VAL A 53 13.38 2.11 9.88
C VAL A 53 12.01 2.78 9.77
N LEU A 54 11.21 2.42 8.78
CA LEU A 54 9.92 3.03 8.49
C LEU A 54 8.82 1.97 8.56
N LYS A 55 7.68 2.33 9.14
CA LYS A 55 6.42 1.60 9.00
C LYS A 55 5.38 2.56 8.44
N THR A 56 4.62 2.13 7.44
CA THR A 56 3.57 2.95 6.82
C THR A 56 2.21 2.57 7.37
N ALA A 57 1.42 3.57 7.71
CA ALA A 57 0.02 3.43 8.06
C ALA A 57 -0.83 4.42 7.25
N ASN A 58 -2.13 4.17 7.13
CA ASN A 58 -3.06 5.11 6.53
C ASN A 58 -3.61 6.12 7.57
N LYS A 59 -4.50 7.00 7.14
CA LYS A 59 -5.11 8.02 8.00
C LYS A 59 -5.81 7.44 9.24
N SER A 60 -6.37 6.25 9.15
CA SER A 60 -7.03 5.57 10.27
C SER A 60 -6.06 4.77 11.15
N GLY A 61 -4.74 4.89 10.95
CA GLY A 61 -3.72 4.16 11.68
C GLY A 61 -3.53 2.71 11.19
N PHE A 62 -4.27 2.25 10.20
CA PHE A 62 -4.12 0.88 9.70
C PHE A 62 -2.86 0.75 8.84
N GLY A 63 -1.96 -0.13 9.26
CA GLY A 63 -0.70 -0.46 8.58
C GLY A 63 -0.37 -1.95 8.60
N ASP A 64 -1.27 -2.81 9.11
CA ASP A 64 -1.01 -4.24 9.27
C ASP A 64 -1.36 -5.05 8.02
N TYR A 65 -0.67 -4.72 6.91
CA TYR A 65 -0.80 -5.44 5.64
C TYR A 65 0.50 -6.14 5.21
N GLN A 66 1.28 -6.60 6.16
CA GLN A 66 2.53 -7.36 5.90
C GLN A 66 2.27 -8.59 5.03
N ASN A 67 1.14 -9.24 5.22
CA ASN A 67 0.70 -10.40 4.44
C ASN A 67 -0.11 -10.04 3.20
N GLY A 68 -0.16 -8.76 2.82
CA GLY A 68 -0.93 -8.27 1.69
C GLY A 68 -2.37 -7.92 2.01
N LEU A 69 -3.01 -7.25 1.05
CA LEU A 69 -4.43 -6.92 1.06
C LEU A 69 -5.16 -7.89 0.13
N SER A 70 -6.21 -8.51 0.62
CA SER A 70 -7.04 -9.42 -0.17
C SER A 70 -8.22 -8.66 -0.77
N PRO A 71 -8.61 -8.94 -2.03
CA PRO A 71 -9.86 -8.46 -2.57
C PRO A 71 -11.04 -9.12 -1.84
N ASN A 72 -12.22 -8.53 -1.97
CA ASN A 72 -13.46 -9.20 -1.54
C ASN A 72 -13.64 -10.52 -2.31
N THR A 73 -14.27 -11.51 -1.67
CA THR A 73 -14.42 -12.87 -2.22
C THR A 73 -14.98 -12.89 -3.65
N ASN A 74 -15.93 -12.00 -3.97
CA ASN A 74 -16.54 -11.91 -5.30
C ASN A 74 -15.63 -11.25 -6.35
N ASN A 75 -14.53 -10.65 -5.93
CA ASN A 75 -13.60 -9.94 -6.80
C ASN A 75 -12.26 -10.67 -6.94
N ILE A 76 -12.13 -11.83 -6.34
CA ILE A 76 -10.95 -12.68 -6.51
C ILE A 76 -10.93 -13.17 -7.97
N LEU A 77 -9.83 -12.94 -8.64
CA LEU A 77 -9.52 -13.43 -9.96
C LEU A 77 -8.03 -13.73 -10.04
N ILE A 78 -7.69 -15.00 -10.11
CA ILE A 78 -6.31 -15.44 -10.28
C ILE A 78 -6.04 -15.49 -11.77
N GLU A 79 -5.04 -14.72 -12.23
CA GLU A 79 -4.66 -14.70 -13.63
C GLU A 79 -3.97 -16.01 -14.04
N ASP A 80 -4.36 -16.54 -15.18
CA ASP A 80 -3.62 -17.62 -15.84
C ASP A 80 -2.44 -17.00 -16.60
N ILE A 81 -1.23 -17.23 -16.10
CA ILE A 81 0.01 -16.70 -16.70
C ILE A 81 0.18 -17.19 -18.15
N GLY A 82 -0.39 -18.35 -18.50
CA GLY A 82 -0.39 -18.88 -19.86
C GLY A 82 -1.39 -18.21 -20.81
N ASN A 83 -2.37 -17.46 -20.26
CA ASN A 83 -3.44 -16.83 -21.04
C ASN A 83 -3.89 -15.51 -20.40
N LEU A 84 -3.01 -14.53 -20.42
CA LEU A 84 -3.30 -13.19 -19.89
C LEU A 84 -4.24 -12.36 -20.75
N GLY A 85 -4.52 -12.80 -21.99
CA GLY A 85 -5.26 -12.00 -22.96
C GLY A 85 -4.43 -10.88 -23.57
N VAL A 86 -5.09 -9.97 -24.28
CA VAL A 86 -4.46 -8.79 -24.87
C VAL A 86 -4.75 -7.57 -23.99
N LEU A 87 -3.72 -6.99 -23.42
CA LEU A 87 -3.82 -5.85 -22.52
C LEU A 87 -4.60 -4.69 -23.16
N GLY A 88 -5.58 -4.18 -22.47
CA GLY A 88 -6.43 -3.08 -22.92
C GLY A 88 -7.63 -3.48 -23.80
N THR A 89 -7.80 -4.75 -24.10
CA THR A 89 -9.01 -5.24 -24.78
C THR A 89 -10.11 -5.57 -23.74
N ALA A 90 -11.38 -5.41 -24.14
CA ALA A 90 -12.50 -5.61 -23.22
C ALA A 90 -12.67 -7.07 -22.73
N ASN A 91 -12.02 -8.03 -23.40
CA ASN A 91 -12.00 -9.45 -23.06
C ASN A 91 -10.73 -9.87 -22.27
N GLU A 92 -9.86 -8.95 -21.93
CA GLU A 92 -8.79 -9.19 -20.97
C GLU A 92 -9.43 -9.46 -19.59
N PRO A 93 -9.05 -10.54 -18.88
CA PRO A 93 -9.83 -11.05 -17.76
C PRO A 93 -10.04 -10.04 -16.61
N LEU A 94 -9.00 -9.30 -16.22
CA LEU A 94 -9.12 -8.30 -15.13
C LEU A 94 -9.94 -7.09 -15.57
N LEU A 95 -9.71 -6.59 -16.79
CA LEU A 95 -10.44 -5.48 -17.34
C LEU A 95 -11.91 -5.84 -17.57
N GLN A 96 -12.19 -7.02 -18.09
CA GLN A 96 -13.56 -7.52 -18.24
C GLN A 96 -14.30 -7.53 -16.90
N LYS A 97 -13.69 -8.10 -15.86
CA LYS A 97 -14.27 -8.11 -14.51
C LYS A 97 -14.53 -6.70 -13.98
N ALA A 98 -13.63 -5.75 -14.23
CA ALA A 98 -13.81 -4.36 -13.84
C ALA A 98 -14.98 -3.71 -14.60
N LEU A 99 -15.08 -3.92 -15.92
CA LEU A 99 -16.15 -3.40 -16.75
C LEU A 99 -17.51 -3.97 -16.33
N ASP A 100 -17.59 -5.26 -16.02
CA ASP A 100 -18.80 -5.91 -15.52
C ASP A 100 -19.26 -5.29 -14.19
N LEU A 101 -18.35 -5.06 -13.26
CA LEU A 101 -18.66 -4.41 -11.98
C LEU A 101 -19.16 -2.97 -12.16
N ILE A 102 -18.54 -2.21 -13.05
CA ILE A 102 -18.97 -0.84 -13.36
C ILE A 102 -20.35 -0.86 -14.02
N SER A 103 -20.56 -1.72 -15.01
CA SER A 103 -21.82 -1.84 -15.75
C SER A 103 -22.97 -2.29 -14.83
N PHE A 104 -22.71 -3.23 -13.93
CA PHE A 104 -23.71 -3.67 -12.94
C PHE A 104 -24.08 -2.54 -11.97
N ARG A 105 -23.12 -1.76 -11.49
CA ARG A 105 -23.38 -0.60 -10.61
C ARG A 105 -24.18 0.50 -11.31
N ILE A 106 -23.99 0.70 -12.59
CA ILE A 106 -24.79 1.67 -13.38
C ILE A 106 -26.22 1.20 -13.54
N ARG A 107 -26.46 -0.11 -13.67
CA ARG A 107 -27.77 -0.70 -13.88
C ARG A 107 -28.53 -0.97 -12.58
N ALA A 108 -27.86 -1.18 -11.47
CA ALA A 108 -28.51 -1.41 -10.18
C ALA A 108 -29.13 -0.10 -9.68
N PRO A 109 -30.40 -0.10 -9.20
CA PRO A 109 -30.93 1.02 -8.47
C PRO A 109 -29.96 1.32 -7.32
N ARG A 110 -29.69 2.61 -7.04
CA ARG A 110 -28.88 3.01 -5.89
C ARG A 110 -29.56 2.56 -4.58
N LEU A 111 -29.32 1.32 -4.20
CA LEU A 111 -29.57 0.88 -2.86
C LEU A 111 -28.60 1.63 -1.96
N ASN A 112 -29.16 2.38 -1.01
CA ASN A 112 -28.40 3.16 -0.04
C ASN A 112 -27.25 2.32 0.53
N GLN A 113 -26.03 2.64 0.14
CA GLN A 113 -24.82 2.06 0.73
C GLN A 113 -24.58 2.70 2.11
N SER A 114 -25.47 2.41 3.04
CA SER A 114 -25.13 2.47 4.45
C SER A 114 -24.74 1.04 4.85
N GLN A 115 -23.53 0.91 5.35
CA GLN A 115 -22.97 -0.28 6.00
C GLN A 115 -22.06 -1.16 5.11
N ASN A 116 -20.80 -0.83 5.21
CA ASN A 116 -19.74 -1.69 5.75
C ASN A 116 -18.46 -0.85 5.88
N LEU A 117 -18.55 0.19 6.67
CA LEU A 117 -17.35 0.77 7.28
C LEU A 117 -16.89 -0.26 8.32
N ILE A 118 -15.77 -0.91 8.05
CA ILE A 118 -14.98 -1.59 9.06
C ILE A 118 -14.80 -0.59 10.18
N ASN A 119 -15.23 -0.93 11.39
CA ASN A 119 -15.23 -0.13 12.59
C ASN A 119 -13.94 0.68 12.72
N ALA A 120 -13.97 1.93 12.30
CA ALA A 120 -13.00 2.92 12.68
C ALA A 120 -13.36 3.35 14.09
N ASN A 121 -12.49 3.08 15.04
CA ASN A 121 -12.63 3.56 16.42
C ASN A 121 -12.61 5.10 16.39
N PRO A 122 -13.66 5.81 16.86
CA PRO A 122 -13.77 7.26 16.69
C PRO A 122 -12.84 8.10 17.57
N ASP A 123 -12.04 7.50 18.43
CA ASP A 123 -11.26 8.20 19.46
C ASP A 123 -9.78 8.39 19.15
N SER A 124 -9.32 8.22 17.93
CA SER A 124 -7.94 8.60 17.59
C SER A 124 -7.91 9.91 16.81
N GLU A 125 -7.91 11.02 17.52
CA GLU A 125 -7.34 12.28 17.04
C GLU A 125 -5.84 12.08 16.76
N GLN A 126 -5.50 11.44 15.65
CA GLN A 126 -4.13 11.43 15.18
C GLN A 126 -4.11 11.87 13.73
N ILE A 127 -3.46 12.99 13.58
CA ILE A 127 -3.13 13.71 12.36
C ILE A 127 -2.62 12.72 11.32
N SER A 128 -3.40 12.65 10.27
CA SER A 128 -3.21 11.72 9.18
C SER A 128 -2.26 12.29 8.16
N GLU A 129 -1.06 12.00 8.37
CA GLU A 129 -0.07 12.15 7.33
C GLU A 129 0.46 10.76 7.05
N MET A 130 0.87 10.46 5.83
CA MET A 130 1.59 9.23 5.51
C MET A 130 2.99 9.33 6.13
N TYR A 131 3.08 9.08 7.44
CA TYR A 131 4.25 9.43 8.23
C TYR A 131 5.08 8.27 8.71
N LEU A 132 6.34 8.60 8.84
CA LEU A 132 7.26 7.99 9.77
C LEU A 132 6.62 7.90 11.17
N GLU A 133 6.19 6.73 11.57
CA GLU A 133 5.78 6.50 12.94
C GLU A 133 7.02 6.34 13.81
N LYS A 134 7.48 7.45 14.38
CA LYS A 134 8.61 7.57 15.30
C LYS A 134 9.97 7.17 14.73
N THR A 135 10.78 8.18 14.45
CA THR A 135 12.24 8.01 14.44
C THR A 135 12.67 7.33 15.74
N PRO A 136 13.49 6.29 15.70
CA PRO A 136 14.07 5.71 16.90
C PRO A 136 14.74 6.81 17.73
N LYS A 137 14.59 6.76 19.07
CA LYS A 137 15.28 7.70 19.97
C LYS A 137 16.77 7.70 19.64
N GLY A 138 17.35 8.87 19.36
CA GLY A 138 18.73 9.02 18.94
C GLY A 138 18.94 9.19 17.43
N PHE A 139 17.92 8.99 16.58
CA PHE A 139 18.08 9.17 15.14
C PHE A 139 18.36 10.63 14.75
N SER A 140 17.84 11.60 15.50
CA SER A 140 18.14 13.03 15.30
C SER A 140 19.56 13.44 15.69
N GLU A 141 20.26 12.62 16.45
CA GLU A 141 21.66 12.87 16.85
C GLU A 141 22.65 12.37 15.79
N ILE A 142 22.22 11.46 14.92
CA ILE A 142 23.05 10.89 13.85
C ILE A 142 23.19 11.86 12.67
N PHE A 143 22.29 12.84 12.53
CA PHE A 143 22.22 13.76 11.40
C PHE A 143 22.42 15.25 11.77
N LYS A 144 22.98 15.51 12.95
CA LYS A 144 23.43 16.87 13.32
C LYS A 144 24.81 17.18 12.83
#